data_fe121fa86ed9c25dfe9dd2639b3bc62f
#
_entry.id   fe121fa86ed9c25dfe9dd2639b3bc62f
#
_cell.length_a   1.000
_cell.length_b   1.000
_cell.length_c   1.000
_cell.angle_alpha   90.00
_cell.angle_beta   90.00
_cell.angle_gamma   90.00
#
_symmetry.space_group_name_H-M   'P 1'
#
loop_
_entity.id
_entity.type
_entity.pdbx_description
1 polymer ?
#
loop_
_entity_poly.entity_id
_entity_poly.type
_entity_poly.pdbx_seq_one_letter_code
_entity_poly.pdbx_strand_id
1 'polypeptide(L)'
;MPELESLTEESFSRGLMVLANLDSDLAQILETLGPPPIWSREPGFATLVCIILEQQVSLAAAKAVFRRLSGIVVTLTPENFLTLDDAQLKGIGFSRQKILYCRGLADVVASGELDLGKFSKMDETAIRTQLKRLKGIGDWTVDIYLLMALQRPDVFPKGDLALAIALQKLKNLETRPTPTQLEAMTLHWRPWRAIAARLLWHYYLSNANSNKLIGV
;
A
#
# COMPACT_ATOMS: atom_id res chain seq x y z
N MET A 1 13.62 -19.14 -8.78
CA MET A 1 12.45 -18.84 -9.64
C MET A 1 12.70 -17.49 -10.28
N PRO A 2 12.40 -17.28 -11.56
CA PRO A 2 12.51 -15.95 -12.13
C PRO A 2 11.62 -15.01 -11.31
N GLU A 3 12.18 -13.89 -10.87
CA GLU A 3 11.40 -12.82 -10.24
C GLU A 3 10.35 -12.37 -11.25
N LEU A 4 9.08 -12.44 -10.86
CA LEU A 4 8.00 -11.87 -11.66
C LEU A 4 8.18 -10.35 -11.64
N GLU A 5 8.53 -9.76 -12.76
CA GLU A 5 8.90 -8.34 -12.85
C GLU A 5 7.79 -7.42 -12.34
N SER A 6 6.55 -7.67 -12.75
CA SER A 6 5.37 -6.91 -12.29
C SER A 6 4.09 -7.69 -12.61
N LEU A 7 3.04 -7.48 -11.82
CA LEU A 7 1.73 -8.06 -12.10
C LEU A 7 1.12 -7.43 -13.36
N THR A 8 0.72 -8.29 -14.29
CA THR A 8 -0.14 -7.99 -15.43
C THR A 8 -1.56 -8.51 -15.15
N GLU A 9 -2.55 -8.13 -15.94
CA GLU A 9 -3.91 -8.67 -15.83
C GLU A 9 -3.93 -10.19 -15.97
N GLU A 10 -3.11 -10.74 -16.89
CA GLU A 10 -2.99 -12.18 -17.09
C GLU A 10 -2.38 -12.88 -15.87
N SER A 11 -1.23 -12.39 -15.38
CA SER A 11 -0.57 -12.96 -14.21
C SER A 11 -1.40 -12.79 -12.93
N PHE A 12 -2.16 -11.69 -12.83
CA PHE A 12 -3.11 -11.47 -11.74
C PHE A 12 -4.22 -12.52 -11.74
N SER A 13 -4.87 -12.74 -12.89
CA SER A 13 -5.93 -13.76 -13.03
C SER A 13 -5.40 -15.15 -12.74
N ARG A 14 -4.23 -15.50 -13.26
CA ARG A 14 -3.55 -16.78 -12.96
C ARG A 14 -3.26 -16.93 -11.46
N GLY A 15 -2.75 -15.87 -10.82
CA GLY A 15 -2.45 -15.89 -9.38
C GLY A 15 -3.69 -16.07 -8.51
N LEU A 16 -4.83 -15.48 -8.89
CA LEU A 16 -6.12 -15.70 -8.21
C LEU A 16 -6.53 -17.18 -8.23
N MET A 17 -6.42 -17.82 -9.40
CA MET A 17 -6.74 -19.25 -9.54
C MET A 17 -5.81 -20.15 -8.72
N VAL A 18 -4.50 -19.84 -8.70
CA VAL A 18 -3.52 -20.57 -7.88
C VAL A 18 -3.85 -20.43 -6.40
N LEU A 19 -4.14 -19.21 -5.92
CA LEU A 19 -4.48 -18.94 -4.54
C LEU A 19 -5.78 -19.63 -4.10
N ALA A 20 -6.80 -19.62 -4.95
CA ALA A 20 -8.06 -20.32 -4.69
C ALA A 20 -7.89 -21.85 -4.56
N ASN A 21 -6.95 -22.43 -5.30
CA ASN A 21 -6.62 -23.85 -5.16
C ASN A 21 -5.76 -24.15 -3.93
N LEU A 22 -4.98 -23.19 -3.43
CA LEU A 22 -4.09 -23.36 -2.28
C LEU A 22 -4.79 -23.12 -0.93
N ASP A 23 -5.79 -22.25 -0.90
CA ASP A 23 -6.44 -21.82 0.35
C ASP A 23 -7.94 -21.68 0.13
N SER A 24 -8.72 -22.54 0.79
CA SER A 24 -10.19 -22.58 0.69
C SER A 24 -10.86 -21.28 1.14
N ASP A 25 -10.28 -20.57 2.11
CA ASP A 25 -10.84 -19.30 2.57
C ASP A 25 -10.66 -18.18 1.52
N LEU A 26 -9.54 -18.18 0.81
CA LEU A 26 -9.34 -17.26 -0.32
C LEU A 26 -10.23 -17.64 -1.50
N ALA A 27 -10.46 -18.93 -1.74
CA ALA A 27 -11.43 -19.42 -2.72
C ALA A 27 -12.84 -18.91 -2.40
N GLN A 28 -13.27 -18.99 -1.16
CA GLN A 28 -14.58 -18.50 -0.71
C GLN A 28 -14.74 -16.98 -0.90
N ILE A 29 -13.69 -16.19 -0.63
CA ILE A 29 -13.70 -14.75 -0.92
C ILE A 29 -13.93 -14.51 -2.41
N LEU A 30 -13.17 -15.19 -3.26
CA LEU A 30 -13.25 -15.04 -4.71
C LEU A 30 -14.61 -15.45 -5.26
N GLU A 31 -15.18 -16.53 -4.75
CA GLU A 31 -16.52 -17.03 -5.15
C GLU A 31 -17.64 -16.05 -4.71
N THR A 32 -17.53 -15.52 -3.48
CA THR A 32 -18.61 -14.71 -2.89
C THR A 32 -18.58 -13.26 -3.36
N LEU A 33 -17.39 -12.67 -3.50
CA LEU A 33 -17.19 -11.24 -3.79
C LEU A 33 -16.64 -10.97 -5.19
N GLY A 34 -16.24 -12.00 -5.92
CA GLY A 34 -15.54 -11.86 -7.20
C GLY A 34 -14.10 -11.41 -7.05
N PRO A 35 -13.40 -11.17 -8.17
CA PRO A 35 -12.02 -10.72 -8.17
C PRO A 35 -11.88 -9.32 -7.56
N PRO A 36 -10.86 -9.09 -6.73
CA PRO A 36 -10.60 -7.77 -6.17
C PRO A 36 -10.08 -6.83 -7.27
N PRO A 37 -10.29 -5.51 -7.15
CA PRO A 37 -9.61 -4.54 -7.99
C PRO A 37 -8.09 -4.64 -7.85
N ILE A 38 -7.35 -4.32 -8.92
CA ILE A 38 -5.88 -4.34 -8.89
C ILE A 38 -5.32 -3.24 -7.99
N TRP A 39 -6.04 -2.13 -7.83
CA TRP A 39 -5.60 -0.95 -7.06
C TRP A 39 -4.17 -0.51 -7.42
N SER A 40 -3.95 -0.24 -8.69
CA SER A 40 -2.69 0.32 -9.16
C SER A 40 -2.57 1.82 -8.87
N ARG A 41 -1.33 2.28 -8.69
CA ARG A 41 -0.96 3.69 -8.57
C ARG A 41 0.24 3.95 -9.48
N GLU A 42 0.31 5.15 -10.05
CA GLU A 42 1.48 5.55 -10.81
C GLU A 42 2.74 5.61 -9.91
N PRO A 43 3.86 4.98 -10.31
CA PRO A 43 5.11 5.11 -9.57
C PRO A 43 5.58 6.55 -9.50
N GLY A 44 6.16 6.97 -8.37
CA GLY A 44 6.77 8.29 -8.25
C GLY A 44 6.49 8.99 -6.93
N PHE A 45 6.90 10.26 -6.89
CA PHE A 45 6.84 11.12 -5.70
C PHE A 45 5.41 11.30 -5.16
N ALA A 46 4.46 11.62 -6.05
CA ALA A 46 3.07 11.85 -5.65
C ALA A 46 2.45 10.64 -4.93
N THR A 47 2.76 9.43 -5.39
CA THR A 47 2.29 8.20 -4.76
C THR A 47 2.91 7.98 -3.39
N LEU A 48 4.21 8.26 -3.20
CA LEU A 48 4.85 8.19 -1.88
C LEU A 48 4.26 9.21 -0.91
N VAL A 49 4.01 10.45 -1.35
CA VAL A 49 3.29 11.47 -0.54
C VAL A 49 1.91 10.98 -0.15
N CYS A 50 1.16 10.40 -1.08
CA CYS A 50 -0.16 9.82 -0.79
C CYS A 50 -0.08 8.74 0.29
N ILE A 51 0.86 7.79 0.18
CA ILE A 51 1.06 6.71 1.15
C ILE A 51 1.48 7.26 2.52
N ILE A 52 2.35 8.29 2.58
CA ILE A 52 2.70 8.97 3.84
C ILE A 52 1.46 9.60 4.48
N LEU A 53 0.57 10.19 3.68
CA LEU A 53 -0.68 10.75 4.18
C LEU A 53 -1.64 9.68 4.73
N GLU A 54 -1.59 8.47 4.22
CA GLU A 54 -2.42 7.34 4.67
C GLU A 54 -1.95 6.72 6.00
N GLN A 55 -0.73 7.02 6.46
CA GLN A 55 -0.22 6.48 7.72
C GLN A 55 -1.09 6.89 8.91
N GLN A 56 -1.54 5.91 9.71
CA GLN A 56 -2.25 6.07 10.99
C GLN A 56 -3.53 6.93 10.93
N VAL A 57 -4.19 7.02 9.79
CA VAL A 57 -5.46 7.72 9.61
C VAL A 57 -6.39 6.93 8.71
N SER A 58 -7.68 7.27 8.66
CA SER A 58 -8.60 6.67 7.71
C SER A 58 -8.24 7.06 6.27
N LEU A 59 -8.47 6.16 5.32
CA LEU A 59 -8.28 6.44 3.89
C LEU A 59 -9.07 7.67 3.42
N ALA A 60 -10.27 7.89 3.97
CA ALA A 60 -11.09 9.06 3.64
C ALA A 60 -10.41 10.37 4.07
N ALA A 61 -9.82 10.41 5.28
CA ALA A 61 -9.08 11.57 5.77
C ALA A 61 -7.83 11.84 4.93
N ALA A 62 -7.03 10.80 4.64
CA ALA A 62 -5.85 10.92 3.78
C ALA A 62 -6.20 11.43 2.38
N LYS A 63 -7.23 10.86 1.76
CA LYS A 63 -7.73 11.25 0.43
C LYS A 63 -8.21 12.71 0.40
N ALA A 64 -8.84 13.18 1.47
CA ALA A 64 -9.28 14.58 1.58
C ALA A 64 -8.08 15.54 1.62
N VAL A 65 -7.01 15.21 2.38
CA VAL A 65 -5.78 16.01 2.43
C VAL A 65 -5.08 16.00 1.07
N PHE A 66 -4.91 14.82 0.46
CA PHE A 66 -4.26 14.69 -0.84
C PHE A 66 -4.99 15.48 -1.94
N ARG A 67 -6.34 15.45 -1.95
CA ARG A 67 -7.14 16.24 -2.89
C ARG A 67 -6.92 17.74 -2.70
N ARG A 68 -6.85 18.23 -1.45
CA ARG A 68 -6.56 19.66 -1.19
C ARG A 68 -5.15 20.02 -1.64
N LEU A 69 -4.17 19.14 -1.42
CA LEU A 69 -2.81 19.35 -1.95
C LEU A 69 -2.82 19.45 -3.48
N SER A 70 -3.48 18.55 -4.19
CA SER A 70 -3.62 18.59 -5.66
C SER A 70 -4.42 19.79 -6.16
N GLY A 71 -5.18 20.45 -5.31
CA GLY A 71 -5.89 21.70 -5.63
C GLY A 71 -5.02 22.95 -5.57
N ILE A 72 -3.87 22.90 -4.89
CA ILE A 72 -2.95 24.05 -4.77
C ILE A 72 -1.67 23.90 -5.60
N VAL A 73 -1.37 22.70 -6.09
CA VAL A 73 -0.27 22.45 -7.05
C VAL A 73 -0.84 21.76 -8.29
N VAL A 74 -0.51 22.30 -9.47
CA VAL A 74 -1.00 21.74 -10.75
C VAL A 74 -0.43 20.36 -11.00
N THR A 75 0.86 20.17 -10.70
CA THR A 75 1.56 18.88 -10.80
C THR A 75 2.36 18.67 -9.53
N LEU A 76 2.11 17.59 -8.84
CA LEU A 76 2.79 17.26 -7.59
C LEU A 76 4.17 16.65 -7.88
N THR A 77 5.15 17.52 -8.12
CA THR A 77 6.57 17.20 -8.20
C THR A 77 7.27 17.55 -6.89
N PRO A 78 8.48 17.01 -6.62
CA PRO A 78 9.28 17.41 -5.47
C PRO A 78 9.50 18.93 -5.40
N GLU A 79 9.88 19.55 -6.51
CA GLU A 79 10.16 20.98 -6.62
C GLU A 79 8.90 21.78 -6.27
N ASN A 80 7.75 21.46 -6.87
CA ASN A 80 6.49 22.17 -6.61
C ASN A 80 6.02 21.98 -5.16
N PHE A 81 6.24 20.79 -4.57
CA PHE A 81 5.95 20.57 -3.15
C PHE A 81 6.82 21.45 -2.25
N LEU A 82 8.10 21.63 -2.56
CA LEU A 82 9.04 22.43 -1.79
C LEU A 82 8.74 23.93 -1.84
N THR A 83 7.99 24.44 -2.82
CA THR A 83 7.55 25.85 -2.84
C THR A 83 6.48 26.16 -1.79
N LEU A 84 5.76 25.16 -1.28
CA LEU A 84 4.72 25.35 -0.28
C LEU A 84 5.36 25.59 1.09
N ASP A 85 4.90 26.58 1.84
CA ASP A 85 5.33 26.79 3.20
C ASP A 85 4.58 25.87 4.19
N ASP A 86 5.06 25.81 5.43
CA ASP A 86 4.47 24.95 6.47
C ASP A 86 3.06 25.41 6.88
N ALA A 87 2.74 26.69 6.77
CA ALA A 87 1.41 27.21 7.09
C ALA A 87 0.39 26.76 6.05
N GLN A 88 0.74 26.81 4.77
CA GLN A 88 -0.06 26.28 3.67
C GLN A 88 -0.32 24.77 3.84
N LEU A 89 0.73 23.98 4.09
CA LEU A 89 0.60 22.54 4.29
C LEU A 89 -0.27 22.19 5.52
N LYS A 90 -0.11 22.90 6.64
CA LYS A 90 -0.98 22.76 7.81
C LYS A 90 -2.42 23.14 7.50
N GLY A 91 -2.64 24.23 6.76
CA GLY A 91 -3.96 24.71 6.36
C GLY A 91 -4.76 23.69 5.56
N ILE A 92 -4.10 22.86 4.75
CA ILE A 92 -4.74 21.76 4.00
C ILE A 92 -4.82 20.43 4.77
N GLY A 93 -4.30 20.37 6.01
CA GLY A 93 -4.49 19.23 6.90
C GLY A 93 -3.29 18.30 7.07
N PHE A 94 -2.08 18.72 6.69
CA PHE A 94 -0.88 17.98 7.05
C PHE A 94 -0.59 18.11 8.55
N SER A 95 -0.23 17.01 9.20
CA SER A 95 0.40 17.07 10.52
C SER A 95 1.85 17.53 10.38
N ARG A 96 2.41 18.12 11.47
CA ARG A 96 3.83 18.52 11.52
C ARG A 96 4.78 17.40 11.10
N GLN A 97 4.47 16.18 11.52
CA GLN A 97 5.28 15.00 11.23
C GLN A 97 5.23 14.64 9.73
N LYS A 98 4.05 14.68 9.11
CA LYS A 98 3.89 14.39 7.68
C LYS A 98 4.54 15.48 6.80
N ILE A 99 4.52 16.74 7.23
CA ILE A 99 5.27 17.81 6.57
C ILE A 99 6.75 17.47 6.55
N LEU A 100 7.33 17.14 7.70
CA LEU A 100 8.75 16.77 7.80
C LEU A 100 9.12 15.59 6.91
N TYR A 101 8.28 14.55 6.87
CA TYR A 101 8.52 13.36 6.06
C TYR A 101 8.44 13.64 4.55
N CYS A 102 7.42 14.39 4.13
CA CYS A 102 7.25 14.72 2.71
C CYS A 102 8.33 15.71 2.22
N ARG A 103 8.80 16.66 3.07
CA ARG A 103 9.92 17.52 2.71
C ARG A 103 11.21 16.73 2.55
N GLY A 104 11.56 15.87 3.52
CA GLY A 104 12.75 15.04 3.41
C GLY A 104 12.73 14.13 2.18
N LEU A 105 11.57 13.59 1.81
CA LEU A 105 11.41 12.85 0.55
C LEU A 105 11.59 13.78 -0.66
N ALA A 106 11.00 14.97 -0.65
CA ALA A 106 11.09 15.93 -1.74
C ALA A 106 12.53 16.40 -1.97
N ASP A 107 13.25 16.69 -0.89
CA ASP A 107 14.66 17.14 -0.95
C ASP A 107 15.56 16.11 -1.64
N VAL A 108 15.49 14.83 -1.24
CA VAL A 108 16.35 13.79 -1.82
C VAL A 108 15.98 13.42 -3.25
N VAL A 109 14.70 13.57 -3.64
CA VAL A 109 14.28 13.32 -5.03
C VAL A 109 14.63 14.52 -5.91
N ALA A 110 14.41 15.76 -5.45
CA ALA A 110 14.77 16.97 -6.19
C ALA A 110 16.29 17.13 -6.39
N SER A 111 17.09 16.73 -5.39
CA SER A 111 18.56 16.74 -5.52
C SER A 111 19.11 15.63 -6.42
N GLY A 112 18.30 14.65 -6.80
CA GLY A 112 18.74 13.49 -7.57
C GLY A 112 19.46 12.42 -6.74
N GLU A 113 19.53 12.56 -5.40
CA GLU A 113 20.08 11.54 -4.50
C GLU A 113 19.21 10.25 -4.55
N LEU A 114 17.90 10.40 -4.74
CA LEU A 114 16.96 9.31 -4.89
C LEU A 114 16.25 9.39 -6.25
N ASP A 115 16.55 8.45 -7.13
CA ASP A 115 15.92 8.35 -8.46
C ASP A 115 14.80 7.28 -8.44
N LEU A 116 13.57 7.73 -8.25
CA LEU A 116 12.39 6.85 -8.22
C LEU A 116 12.12 6.17 -9.58
N GLY A 117 12.58 6.74 -10.69
CA GLY A 117 12.41 6.17 -12.02
C GLY A 117 13.20 4.87 -12.22
N LYS A 118 14.27 4.66 -11.44
CA LYS A 118 15.05 3.43 -11.48
C LYS A 118 14.41 2.25 -10.77
N PHE A 119 13.45 2.49 -9.89
CA PHE A 119 12.87 1.45 -9.02
C PHE A 119 12.19 0.30 -9.78
N SER A 120 11.63 0.56 -10.96
CA SER A 120 11.04 -0.49 -11.80
C SER A 120 12.04 -1.59 -12.19
N LYS A 121 13.34 -1.24 -12.27
CA LYS A 121 14.43 -2.13 -12.69
C LYS A 121 15.28 -2.63 -11.52
N MET A 122 14.96 -2.25 -10.29
CA MET A 122 15.71 -2.62 -9.10
C MET A 122 15.06 -3.79 -8.37
N ASP A 123 15.86 -4.60 -7.68
CA ASP A 123 15.37 -5.61 -6.76
C ASP A 123 14.71 -4.97 -5.51
N GLU A 124 13.81 -5.71 -4.88
CA GLU A 124 13.04 -5.22 -3.73
C GLU A 124 13.92 -4.85 -2.54
N THR A 125 15.00 -5.59 -2.29
CA THR A 125 15.91 -5.35 -1.17
C THR A 125 16.62 -4.01 -1.33
N ALA A 126 17.08 -3.71 -2.54
CA ALA A 126 17.71 -2.43 -2.85
C ALA A 126 16.72 -1.25 -2.71
N ILE A 127 15.47 -1.40 -3.19
CA ILE A 127 14.42 -0.39 -3.02
C ILE A 127 14.11 -0.17 -1.53
N ARG A 128 13.92 -1.24 -0.77
CA ARG A 128 13.68 -1.19 0.68
C ARG A 128 14.81 -0.46 1.40
N THR A 129 16.04 -0.77 1.05
CA THR A 129 17.22 -0.15 1.65
C THR A 129 17.25 1.35 1.37
N GLN A 130 16.96 1.79 0.15
CA GLN A 130 16.96 3.21 -0.20
C GLN A 130 15.81 3.96 0.48
N LEU A 131 14.59 3.47 0.39
CA LEU A 131 13.42 4.14 0.94
C LEU A 131 13.44 4.21 2.47
N LYS A 132 13.89 3.17 3.15
CA LYS A 132 13.93 3.12 4.64
C LYS A 132 15.00 4.02 5.27
N ARG A 133 15.92 4.59 4.50
CA ARG A 133 16.80 5.66 4.98
C ARG A 133 16.07 6.95 5.27
N LEU A 134 14.90 7.14 4.64
CA LEU A 134 14.12 8.36 4.77
C LEU A 134 13.27 8.31 6.04
N LYS A 135 13.33 9.40 6.81
CA LYS A 135 12.52 9.51 8.03
C LYS A 135 11.03 9.44 7.71
N GLY A 136 10.33 8.56 8.40
CA GLY A 136 8.89 8.35 8.21
C GLY A 136 8.53 7.31 7.15
N ILE A 137 9.50 6.70 6.49
CA ILE A 137 9.28 5.59 5.58
C ILE A 137 9.72 4.28 6.26
N GLY A 138 8.73 3.52 6.74
CA GLY A 138 8.91 2.20 7.33
C GLY A 138 8.50 1.07 6.38
N ASP A 139 8.56 -0.17 6.89
CA ASP A 139 8.25 -1.37 6.10
C ASP A 139 6.86 -1.30 5.46
N TRP A 140 5.82 -0.88 6.20
CA TRP A 140 4.47 -0.74 5.65
C TRP A 140 4.40 0.21 4.44
N THR A 141 5.03 1.38 4.53
CA THR A 141 5.06 2.36 3.42
C THR A 141 5.75 1.78 2.19
N VAL A 142 6.87 1.08 2.39
CA VAL A 142 7.61 0.43 1.29
C VAL A 142 6.79 -0.71 0.70
N ASP A 143 6.16 -1.54 1.53
CA ASP A 143 5.30 -2.64 1.07
C ASP A 143 4.14 -2.12 0.20
N ILE A 144 3.45 -1.06 0.64
CA ILE A 144 2.35 -0.45 -0.12
C ILE A 144 2.86 0.12 -1.46
N TYR A 145 4.03 0.76 -1.47
CA TYR A 145 4.63 1.28 -2.70
C TYR A 145 5.00 0.15 -3.68
N LEU A 146 5.67 -0.88 -3.21
CA LEU A 146 6.04 -2.06 -4.01
C LEU A 146 4.79 -2.76 -4.57
N LEU A 147 3.77 -2.94 -3.75
CA LEU A 147 2.53 -3.63 -4.12
C LEU A 147 1.67 -2.80 -5.08
N MET A 148 1.42 -1.52 -4.79
CA MET A 148 0.48 -0.70 -5.54
C MET A 148 1.13 0.08 -6.69
N ALA A 149 2.37 0.56 -6.55
CA ALA A 149 3.04 1.34 -7.58
C ALA A 149 3.91 0.48 -8.49
N LEU A 150 4.72 -0.42 -7.93
CA LEU A 150 5.60 -1.27 -8.73
C LEU A 150 4.97 -2.62 -9.08
N GLN A 151 3.77 -2.90 -8.59
CA GLN A 151 3.00 -4.12 -8.87
C GLN A 151 3.79 -5.41 -8.60
N ARG A 152 4.65 -5.41 -7.57
CA ARG A 152 5.42 -6.60 -7.20
C ARG A 152 4.49 -7.71 -6.71
N PRO A 153 4.60 -8.94 -7.25
CA PRO A 153 3.61 -10.01 -7.01
C PRO A 153 3.69 -10.64 -5.62
N ASP A 154 4.87 -10.64 -4.99
CA ASP A 154 5.10 -11.38 -3.75
C ASP A 154 5.34 -10.46 -2.53
N VAL A 155 4.78 -9.27 -2.51
CA VAL A 155 4.83 -8.36 -1.37
C VAL A 155 3.58 -8.54 -0.51
N PHE A 156 3.77 -8.65 0.82
CA PHE A 156 2.69 -8.70 1.78
C PHE A 156 2.92 -7.67 2.89
N PRO A 157 2.05 -6.64 3.02
CA PRO A 157 2.18 -5.62 4.05
C PRO A 157 1.83 -6.16 5.44
N LYS A 158 2.74 -6.89 6.06
CA LYS A 158 2.54 -7.56 7.37
C LYS A 158 2.24 -6.61 8.53
N GLY A 159 2.53 -5.32 8.37
CA GLY A 159 2.16 -4.26 9.32
C GLY A 159 0.78 -3.64 9.07
N ASP A 160 0.03 -4.11 8.08
CA ASP A 160 -1.27 -3.55 7.71
C ASP A 160 -2.39 -4.03 8.64
N LEU A 161 -3.06 -3.08 9.30
CA LEU A 161 -4.10 -3.37 10.27
C LEU A 161 -5.33 -4.03 9.63
N ALA A 162 -5.72 -3.61 8.42
CA ALA A 162 -6.88 -4.16 7.74
C ALA A 162 -6.64 -5.61 7.32
N LEU A 163 -5.43 -5.94 6.87
CA LEU A 163 -5.04 -7.32 6.57
C LEU A 163 -5.04 -8.21 7.83
N ALA A 164 -4.52 -7.69 8.94
CA ALA A 164 -4.54 -8.42 10.21
C ALA A 164 -5.96 -8.71 10.71
N ILE A 165 -6.87 -7.73 10.60
CA ILE A 165 -8.29 -7.89 10.96
C ILE A 165 -8.99 -8.84 9.98
N ALA A 166 -8.74 -8.70 8.69
CA ALA A 166 -9.31 -9.58 7.67
C ALA A 166 -8.94 -11.03 7.94
N LEU A 167 -7.66 -11.30 8.18
CA LEU A 167 -7.16 -12.64 8.42
C LEU A 167 -7.64 -13.21 9.77
N GLN A 168 -7.72 -12.36 10.81
CA GLN A 168 -8.32 -12.77 12.08
C GLN A 168 -9.74 -13.29 11.89
N LYS A 169 -10.58 -12.54 11.18
CA LYS A 169 -11.98 -12.94 10.94
C LYS A 169 -12.08 -14.17 10.04
N LEU A 170 -11.31 -14.20 8.96
CA LEU A 170 -11.35 -15.26 7.97
C LEU A 170 -10.94 -16.63 8.56
N LYS A 171 -9.93 -16.62 9.42
CA LYS A 171 -9.39 -17.82 10.07
C LYS A 171 -9.98 -18.06 11.48
N ASN A 172 -10.98 -17.28 11.90
CA ASN A 172 -11.63 -17.37 13.23
C ASN A 172 -10.62 -17.37 14.40
N LEU A 173 -9.60 -16.48 14.34
CA LEU A 173 -8.60 -16.40 15.39
C LEU A 173 -9.15 -15.66 16.61
N GLU A 174 -8.86 -16.11 17.81
CA GLU A 174 -9.24 -15.44 19.07
C GLU A 174 -8.64 -14.04 19.18
N THR A 175 -7.39 -13.90 18.76
CA THR A 175 -6.66 -12.64 18.80
C THR A 175 -6.14 -12.25 17.42
N ARG A 176 -5.96 -10.94 17.24
CA ARG A 176 -5.38 -10.41 16.00
C ARG A 176 -3.93 -10.88 15.85
N PRO A 177 -3.55 -11.43 14.70
CA PRO A 177 -2.19 -11.92 14.47
C PRO A 177 -1.18 -10.77 14.47
N THR A 178 -0.03 -11.01 15.08
CA THR A 178 1.13 -10.11 15.03
C THR A 178 1.75 -10.10 13.62
N PRO A 179 2.59 -9.11 13.28
CA PRO A 179 3.29 -9.08 11.99
C PRO A 179 4.10 -10.36 11.68
N THR A 180 4.73 -10.95 12.69
CA THR A 180 5.49 -12.20 12.55
C THR A 180 4.54 -13.40 12.26
N GLN A 181 3.42 -13.46 12.94
CA GLN A 181 2.40 -14.48 12.68
C GLN A 181 1.79 -14.31 11.28
N LEU A 182 1.49 -13.07 10.86
CA LEU A 182 1.01 -12.78 9.50
C LEU A 182 2.01 -13.26 8.45
N GLU A 183 3.30 -12.99 8.64
CA GLU A 183 4.33 -13.45 7.72
C GLU A 183 4.36 -14.98 7.61
N ALA A 184 4.33 -15.68 8.73
CA ALA A 184 4.30 -17.14 8.75
C ALA A 184 3.03 -17.72 8.09
N MET A 185 1.86 -17.16 8.42
CA MET A 185 0.58 -17.61 7.88
C MET A 185 0.44 -17.41 6.37
N THR A 186 1.13 -16.42 5.81
CA THR A 186 1.03 -16.06 4.39
C THR A 186 2.15 -16.62 3.53
N LEU A 187 3.09 -17.37 4.11
CA LEU A 187 4.27 -17.89 3.43
C LEU A 187 3.93 -18.87 2.28
N HIS A 188 2.90 -19.67 2.46
CA HIS A 188 2.45 -20.65 1.47
C HIS A 188 1.74 -20.03 0.26
N TRP A 189 1.37 -18.74 0.32
CA TRP A 189 0.79 -18.01 -0.82
C TRP A 189 1.84 -17.48 -1.81
N ARG A 190 3.13 -17.69 -1.55
CA ARG A 190 4.18 -17.32 -2.50
C ARG A 190 3.99 -18.03 -3.85
N PRO A 191 4.29 -17.36 -4.96
CA PRO A 191 4.78 -15.99 -5.12
C PRO A 191 3.65 -14.94 -5.33
N TRP A 192 2.45 -15.19 -4.84
CA TRP A 192 1.24 -14.40 -5.12
C TRP A 192 0.71 -13.62 -3.91
N ARG A 193 1.55 -13.35 -2.90
CA ARG A 193 1.12 -12.73 -1.66
C ARG A 193 0.50 -11.33 -1.84
N ALA A 194 0.91 -10.57 -2.87
CA ALA A 194 0.30 -9.28 -3.18
C ALA A 194 -1.14 -9.41 -3.70
N ILE A 195 -1.46 -10.54 -4.36
CA ILE A 195 -2.84 -10.86 -4.77
C ILE A 195 -3.66 -11.28 -3.57
N ALA A 196 -3.10 -12.11 -2.68
CA ALA A 196 -3.76 -12.49 -1.43
C ALA A 196 -4.06 -11.26 -0.54
N ALA A 197 -3.15 -10.29 -0.45
CA ALA A 197 -3.39 -9.03 0.23
C ALA A 197 -4.59 -8.26 -0.36
N ARG A 198 -4.71 -8.22 -1.70
CA ARG A 198 -5.86 -7.60 -2.37
C ARG A 198 -7.19 -8.32 -2.09
N LEU A 199 -7.19 -9.65 -2.08
CA LEU A 199 -8.36 -10.44 -1.68
C LEU A 199 -8.78 -10.15 -0.25
N LEU A 200 -7.83 -10.08 0.68
CA LEU A 200 -8.09 -9.75 2.08
C LEU A 200 -8.61 -8.32 2.27
N TRP A 201 -8.06 -7.33 1.55
CA TRP A 201 -8.60 -5.97 1.58
C TRP A 201 -10.01 -5.92 0.98
N HIS A 202 -10.27 -6.65 -0.09
CA HIS A 202 -11.60 -6.74 -0.68
C HIS A 202 -12.62 -7.29 0.31
N TYR A 203 -12.28 -8.38 0.99
CA TYR A 203 -13.06 -8.96 2.08
C TYR A 203 -13.28 -7.98 3.24
N TYR A 204 -12.21 -7.29 3.69
CA TYR A 204 -12.29 -6.31 4.77
C TYR A 204 -13.25 -5.15 4.43
N LEU A 205 -13.12 -4.58 3.24
CA LEU A 205 -13.94 -3.45 2.79
C LEU A 205 -15.40 -3.82 2.60
N SER A 206 -15.69 -5.00 2.08
CA SER A 206 -17.07 -5.51 1.91
C SER A 206 -17.76 -5.68 3.26
N ASN A 207 -17.08 -6.24 4.25
CA ASN A 207 -17.64 -6.37 5.60
C ASN A 207 -17.80 -5.02 6.32
N ALA A 208 -16.89 -4.05 6.11
CA ALA A 208 -17.01 -2.73 6.70
C ALA A 208 -18.20 -1.94 6.13
N ASN A 209 -18.51 -2.11 4.85
CA ASN A 209 -19.68 -1.50 4.21
C ASN A 209 -20.99 -2.15 4.68
N SER A 210 -21.02 -3.46 4.85
CA SER A 210 -22.18 -4.19 5.38
C SER A 210 -22.53 -3.72 6.79
N ASN A 211 -21.54 -3.52 7.67
CA ASN A 211 -21.78 -3.02 9.05
C ASN A 211 -22.31 -1.58 9.07
N LYS A 212 -21.94 -0.72 8.10
CA LYS A 212 -22.49 0.63 7.99
C LYS A 212 -23.96 0.64 7.51
N LEU A 213 -24.38 -0.33 6.71
CA LEU A 213 -25.75 -0.47 6.24
C LEU A 213 -26.70 -1.05 7.29
N ILE A 214 -26.19 -1.78 8.28
CA ILE A 214 -26.96 -2.42 9.35
C ILE A 214 -27.05 -1.53 10.62
N GLY A 215 -26.38 -0.37 10.64
CA GLY A 215 -26.53 0.62 11.72
C GLY A 215 -25.94 0.21 13.08
N VAL A 216 -24.87 -0.60 13.08
CA VAL A 216 -24.11 -0.97 14.28
C VAL A 216 -22.73 -0.32 14.26
#